data_70bbdea526165447b9beba8cce03d757
#
_entry.id   70bbdea526165447b9beba8cce03d757
#
_cell.length_a   1.000
_cell.length_b   1.000
_cell.length_c   1.000
_cell.angle_alpha   90.00
_cell.angle_beta   90.00
_cell.angle_gamma   90.00
#
_symmetry.space_group_name_H-M   'P 1'
#
loop_
_entity.id
_entity.type
_entity.pdbx_description
1 polymer ?
#
loop_
_entity_poly.entity_id
_entity_poly.type
_entity_poly.pdbx_seq_one_letter_code
_entity_poly.pdbx_strand_id
1 'polypeptide(L)'
;MFSRCVVFYFIMSYAVYGQGDFDKGIEHYNNRQEGSKKSVAVIIPINNAISSFKLALNNPTIEAEAALYLMKSYYFRGKYVHKDIDNKKADFNNGKKLGEKYIDQYPNSASFRFWYLVNLGSWAEEYGIIAAAREGVSDLMRKHSKKIISLDPEYENGGGYFMLGVVHYKSPYIPFILSWPDNDKAISYISKSISIGEPIPNQKVYLAQALYKDGRKVEAIKLLEEVANMQPSINDKVRDWEQIGIAKQLLADFQ
;
A
#
# COMPACT_ATOMS: atom_id res chain seq x y z
N MET A 1 -45.34 26.64 5.30
CA MET A 1 -44.43 26.22 6.41
C MET A 1 -44.16 24.72 6.43
N PHE A 2 -44.40 23.98 5.34
CA PHE A 2 -44.31 22.53 5.27
C PHE A 2 -43.08 22.03 4.48
N SER A 3 -42.31 22.92 3.81
CA SER A 3 -41.21 22.47 2.91
C SER A 3 -39.85 22.24 3.58
N ARG A 4 -39.60 22.77 4.79
CA ARG A 4 -38.29 22.64 5.45
C ARG A 4 -38.07 21.33 6.23
N CYS A 5 -39.12 20.70 6.74
CA CYS A 5 -39.01 19.46 7.52
C CYS A 5 -38.73 18.23 6.64
N VAL A 6 -39.22 18.17 5.42
CA VAL A 6 -39.05 16.99 4.53
C VAL A 6 -37.60 16.88 4.03
N VAL A 7 -36.96 18.03 3.75
CA VAL A 7 -35.52 18.04 3.33
C VAL A 7 -34.60 17.57 4.44
N PHE A 8 -34.90 17.92 5.69
CA PHE A 8 -34.07 17.47 6.85
C PHE A 8 -34.20 15.97 7.13
N TYR A 9 -35.35 15.38 6.96
CA TYR A 9 -35.57 13.95 7.12
C TYR A 9 -34.86 13.12 6.03
N PHE A 10 -34.84 13.63 4.78
CA PHE A 10 -34.14 12.96 3.68
C PHE A 10 -32.61 12.99 3.87
N ILE A 11 -32.06 14.12 4.30
CA ILE A 11 -30.60 14.23 4.55
C ILE A 11 -30.20 13.35 5.73
N MET A 12 -30.98 13.30 6.81
CA MET A 12 -30.72 12.43 7.96
C MET A 12 -30.79 10.94 7.60
N SER A 13 -31.72 10.53 6.76
CA SER A 13 -31.82 9.13 6.34
C SER A 13 -30.63 8.69 5.48
N TYR A 14 -30.15 9.52 4.56
CA TYR A 14 -28.96 9.22 3.77
C TYR A 14 -27.69 9.12 4.62
N ALA A 15 -27.53 9.97 5.63
CA ALA A 15 -26.40 9.93 6.54
C ALA A 15 -26.37 8.63 7.36
N VAL A 16 -27.51 8.16 7.84
CA VAL A 16 -27.63 6.91 8.62
C VAL A 16 -27.37 5.67 7.75
N TYR A 17 -27.90 5.65 6.53
CA TYR A 17 -27.66 4.52 5.61
C TYR A 17 -26.18 4.43 5.20
N GLY A 18 -25.52 5.52 4.86
CA GLY A 18 -24.14 5.51 4.45
C GLY A 18 -23.17 5.09 5.57
N GLN A 19 -23.45 5.46 6.83
CA GLN A 19 -22.67 5.00 7.98
C GLN A 19 -22.77 3.48 8.14
N GLY A 20 -23.96 2.90 8.06
CA GLY A 20 -24.15 1.46 8.16
C GLY A 20 -23.43 0.67 7.05
N ASP A 21 -23.32 1.23 5.84
CA ASP A 21 -22.54 0.61 4.77
C ASP A 21 -21.03 0.73 5.02
N PHE A 22 -20.56 1.83 5.59
CA PHE A 22 -19.17 1.98 5.98
C PHE A 22 -18.77 0.97 7.06
N ASP A 23 -19.59 0.85 8.11
CA ASP A 23 -19.32 -0.08 9.24
C ASP A 23 -19.28 -1.54 8.75
N LYS A 24 -20.16 -1.95 7.86
CA LYS A 24 -20.11 -3.25 7.17
C LYS A 24 -18.83 -3.40 6.34
N GLY A 25 -18.43 -2.35 5.64
CA GLY A 25 -17.18 -2.31 4.89
C GLY A 25 -15.97 -2.58 5.79
N ILE A 26 -15.91 -1.94 6.95
CA ILE A 26 -14.86 -2.14 7.97
C ILE A 26 -14.85 -3.58 8.48
N GLU A 27 -16.03 -4.13 8.83
CA GLU A 27 -16.15 -5.54 9.26
C GLU A 27 -15.60 -6.50 8.22
N HIS A 28 -16.04 -6.37 6.96
CA HIS A 28 -15.56 -7.21 5.87
C HIS A 28 -14.07 -7.02 5.58
N TYR A 29 -13.56 -5.79 5.68
CA TYR A 29 -12.13 -5.51 5.48
C TYR A 29 -11.29 -6.13 6.60
N ASN A 30 -11.72 -6.08 7.84
CA ASN A 30 -11.04 -6.72 8.96
C ASN A 30 -10.99 -8.24 8.79
N ASN A 31 -12.03 -8.82 8.20
CA ASN A 31 -12.14 -10.26 7.93
C ASN A 31 -11.53 -10.65 6.56
N ARG A 32 -10.84 -9.75 5.85
CA ARG A 32 -10.29 -9.97 4.50
C ARG A 32 -9.34 -11.16 4.37
N GLN A 33 -8.79 -11.60 5.48
CA GLN A 33 -7.85 -12.72 5.54
C GLN A 33 -8.49 -14.05 5.96
N GLU A 34 -9.77 -14.07 6.24
CA GLU A 34 -10.48 -15.32 6.56
C GLU A 34 -10.42 -16.29 5.39
N GLY A 35 -10.24 -17.57 5.68
CA GLY A 35 -10.11 -18.62 4.67
C GLY A 35 -8.82 -18.56 3.83
N SER A 36 -7.90 -17.61 4.09
CA SER A 36 -6.64 -17.51 3.36
C SER A 36 -5.74 -18.74 3.55
N LYS A 37 -4.99 -19.10 2.51
CA LYS A 37 -3.96 -20.14 2.54
C LYS A 37 -2.61 -19.49 2.25
N LYS A 38 -1.78 -19.36 3.29
CA LYS A 38 -0.50 -18.63 3.22
C LYS A 38 -0.72 -17.21 2.65
N SER A 39 -0.02 -16.85 1.59
CA SER A 39 -0.09 -15.55 0.93
C SER A 39 -1.26 -15.39 -0.05
N VAL A 40 -2.19 -16.33 -0.11
CA VAL A 40 -3.34 -16.26 -1.03
C VAL A 40 -4.64 -16.12 -0.22
N ALA A 41 -5.32 -15.00 -0.41
CA ALA A 41 -6.60 -14.72 0.22
C ALA A 41 -7.78 -15.15 -0.64
N VAL A 42 -8.96 -15.35 -0.02
CA VAL A 42 -10.20 -15.64 -0.73
C VAL A 42 -10.92 -14.33 -1.11
N ILE A 43 -11.69 -14.40 -2.19
CA ILE A 43 -12.25 -13.19 -2.82
C ILE A 43 -13.47 -12.61 -2.08
N ILE A 44 -14.24 -13.44 -1.37
CA ILE A 44 -15.56 -13.03 -0.85
C ILE A 44 -15.46 -11.88 0.16
N PRO A 45 -14.63 -11.96 1.25
CA PRO A 45 -14.60 -10.89 2.24
C PRO A 45 -14.19 -9.54 1.64
N ILE A 46 -13.16 -9.54 0.80
CA ILE A 46 -12.67 -8.28 0.23
C ILE A 46 -13.63 -7.69 -0.83
N ASN A 47 -14.36 -8.52 -1.59
CA ASN A 47 -15.39 -8.04 -2.50
C ASN A 47 -16.55 -7.39 -1.75
N ASN A 48 -16.97 -7.98 -0.62
CA ASN A 48 -17.99 -7.41 0.22
C ASN A 48 -17.55 -6.06 0.80
N ALA A 49 -16.30 -5.96 1.26
CA ALA A 49 -15.71 -4.69 1.71
C ALA A 49 -15.75 -3.62 0.61
N ILE A 50 -15.28 -3.96 -0.61
CA ILE A 50 -15.29 -3.04 -1.76
C ILE A 50 -16.72 -2.58 -2.09
N SER A 51 -17.69 -3.49 -2.07
CA SER A 51 -19.09 -3.15 -2.37
C SER A 51 -19.66 -2.19 -1.34
N SER A 52 -19.42 -2.46 -0.06
CA SER A 52 -19.87 -1.63 1.05
C SER A 52 -19.21 -0.24 1.03
N PHE A 53 -17.90 -0.15 0.82
CA PHE A 53 -17.23 1.16 0.74
C PHE A 53 -17.66 1.96 -0.49
N LYS A 54 -17.99 1.33 -1.62
CA LYS A 54 -18.58 2.03 -2.79
C LYS A 54 -19.92 2.66 -2.47
N LEU A 55 -20.77 2.00 -1.70
CA LEU A 55 -22.04 2.57 -1.25
C LEU A 55 -21.80 3.73 -0.29
N ALA A 56 -20.85 3.58 0.64
CA ALA A 56 -20.50 4.61 1.62
C ALA A 56 -19.93 5.90 0.98
N LEU A 57 -19.36 5.85 -0.22
CA LEU A 57 -18.91 7.05 -0.96
C LEU A 57 -20.05 8.07 -1.23
N ASN A 58 -21.31 7.64 -1.18
CA ASN A 58 -22.45 8.55 -1.38
C ASN A 58 -22.79 9.38 -0.14
N ASN A 59 -22.13 9.13 0.99
CA ASN A 59 -22.32 9.91 2.21
C ASN A 59 -21.16 10.90 2.40
N PRO A 60 -21.37 12.22 2.24
CA PRO A 60 -20.30 13.22 2.32
C PRO A 60 -19.54 13.25 3.63
N THR A 61 -20.14 12.77 4.74
CA THR A 61 -19.50 12.82 6.06
C THR A 61 -18.41 11.76 6.23
N ILE A 62 -18.47 10.67 5.46
CA ILE A 62 -17.54 9.52 5.51
C ILE A 62 -16.89 9.21 4.16
N GLU A 63 -17.19 10.00 3.12
CA GLU A 63 -16.68 9.78 1.76
C GLU A 63 -15.15 9.61 1.75
N ALA A 64 -14.44 10.48 2.45
CA ALA A 64 -12.97 10.44 2.49
C ALA A 64 -12.43 9.14 3.12
N GLU A 65 -13.02 8.71 4.23
CA GLU A 65 -12.63 7.46 4.89
C GLU A 65 -12.98 6.24 4.04
N ALA A 66 -14.18 6.22 3.46
CA ALA A 66 -14.61 5.15 2.55
C ALA A 66 -13.69 5.03 1.34
N ALA A 67 -13.27 6.16 0.76
CA ALA A 67 -12.30 6.18 -0.34
C ALA A 67 -10.93 5.62 0.07
N LEU A 68 -10.44 5.96 1.27
CA LEU A 68 -9.18 5.44 1.78
C LEU A 68 -9.24 3.91 1.95
N TYR A 69 -10.31 3.40 2.56
CA TYR A 69 -10.49 1.95 2.70
C TYR A 69 -10.72 1.23 1.37
N LEU A 70 -11.33 1.90 0.41
CA LEU A 70 -11.48 1.38 -0.94
C LEU A 70 -10.13 1.25 -1.67
N MET A 71 -9.21 2.22 -1.50
CA MET A 71 -7.84 2.13 -2.01
C MET A 71 -7.07 0.95 -1.37
N LYS A 72 -7.20 0.77 -0.04
CA LYS A 72 -6.65 -0.36 0.70
C LYS A 72 -7.21 -1.70 0.20
N SER A 73 -8.50 -1.73 -0.07
CA SER A 73 -9.21 -2.94 -0.53
C SER A 73 -8.83 -3.33 -1.96
N TYR A 74 -8.68 -2.38 -2.87
CA TYR A 74 -8.19 -2.64 -4.21
C TYR A 74 -6.75 -3.16 -4.19
N TYR A 75 -5.87 -2.54 -3.41
CA TYR A 75 -4.52 -3.07 -3.23
C TYR A 75 -4.53 -4.52 -2.72
N PHE A 76 -5.29 -4.78 -1.65
CA PHE A 76 -5.35 -6.12 -1.06
C PHE A 76 -5.87 -7.16 -2.06
N ARG A 77 -6.94 -6.87 -2.79
CA ARG A 77 -7.52 -7.79 -3.77
C ARG A 77 -6.58 -8.02 -4.95
N GLY A 78 -6.02 -6.97 -5.51
CA GLY A 78 -5.05 -7.07 -6.61
C GLY A 78 -3.80 -7.86 -6.23
N LYS A 79 -3.30 -7.64 -5.01
CA LYS A 79 -2.05 -8.27 -4.55
C LYS A 79 -2.21 -9.71 -4.11
N TYR A 80 -3.27 -10.04 -3.36
CA TYR A 80 -3.37 -11.29 -2.62
C TYR A 80 -4.48 -12.23 -3.09
N VAL A 81 -5.40 -11.76 -3.95
CA VAL A 81 -6.54 -12.57 -4.43
C VAL A 81 -6.41 -12.91 -5.90
N HIS A 82 -6.20 -11.91 -6.74
CA HIS A 82 -6.13 -12.11 -8.19
C HIS A 82 -4.81 -12.76 -8.62
N LYS A 83 -4.93 -13.79 -9.46
CA LYS A 83 -3.79 -14.40 -10.16
C LYS A 83 -3.68 -13.88 -11.59
N ASP A 84 -4.80 -13.50 -12.17
CA ASP A 84 -4.91 -12.95 -13.50
C ASP A 84 -4.38 -11.51 -13.53
N ILE A 85 -3.52 -11.21 -14.51
CA ILE A 85 -2.81 -9.93 -14.62
C ILE A 85 -3.76 -8.76 -14.93
N ASP A 86 -4.84 -9.00 -15.69
CA ASP A 86 -5.76 -7.92 -16.06
C ASP A 86 -6.61 -7.49 -14.88
N ASN A 87 -7.04 -8.42 -14.03
CA ASN A 87 -7.74 -8.14 -12.80
C ASN A 87 -6.84 -7.41 -11.79
N LYS A 88 -5.57 -7.80 -11.65
CA LYS A 88 -4.59 -7.07 -10.84
C LYS A 88 -4.42 -5.63 -11.33
N LYS A 89 -4.18 -5.46 -12.63
CA LYS A 89 -4.06 -4.14 -13.27
C LYS A 89 -5.28 -3.28 -13.05
N ALA A 90 -6.49 -3.84 -13.18
CA ALA A 90 -7.74 -3.13 -12.95
C ALA A 90 -7.83 -2.61 -11.51
N ASP A 91 -7.50 -3.44 -10.53
CA ASP A 91 -7.54 -3.04 -9.12
C ASP A 91 -6.52 -1.95 -8.79
N PHE A 92 -5.26 -2.11 -9.20
CA PHE A 92 -4.24 -1.09 -8.96
C PHE A 92 -4.54 0.23 -9.69
N ASN A 93 -5.11 0.19 -10.89
CA ASN A 93 -5.61 1.36 -11.59
C ASN A 93 -6.73 2.08 -10.82
N ASN A 94 -7.68 1.32 -10.26
CA ASN A 94 -8.77 1.90 -9.48
C ASN A 94 -8.23 2.57 -8.21
N GLY A 95 -7.32 1.92 -7.50
CA GLY A 95 -6.66 2.49 -6.31
C GLY A 95 -5.84 3.73 -6.64
N LYS A 96 -5.06 3.72 -7.73
CA LYS A 96 -4.27 4.86 -8.24
C LYS A 96 -5.19 6.06 -8.54
N LYS A 97 -6.25 5.87 -9.33
CA LYS A 97 -7.20 6.93 -9.70
C LYS A 97 -7.90 7.56 -8.50
N LEU A 98 -8.30 6.75 -7.51
CA LEU A 98 -8.83 7.27 -6.25
C LEU A 98 -7.78 8.11 -5.52
N GLY A 99 -6.54 7.62 -5.45
CA GLY A 99 -5.45 8.35 -4.83
C GLY A 99 -5.21 9.71 -5.48
N GLU A 100 -5.18 9.80 -6.80
CA GLU A 100 -5.07 11.05 -7.56
C GLU A 100 -6.20 12.03 -7.19
N LYS A 101 -7.47 11.56 -7.28
CA LYS A 101 -8.64 12.38 -6.92
C LYS A 101 -8.56 12.93 -5.50
N TYR A 102 -8.26 12.06 -4.52
CA TYR A 102 -8.32 12.45 -3.12
C TYR A 102 -7.08 13.19 -2.62
N ILE A 103 -5.94 13.07 -3.28
CA ILE A 103 -4.76 13.93 -3.03
C ILE A 103 -5.04 15.37 -3.45
N ASP A 104 -5.79 15.58 -4.53
CA ASP A 104 -6.18 16.93 -4.98
C ASP A 104 -7.17 17.58 -4.00
N GLN A 105 -8.12 16.80 -3.47
CA GLN A 105 -9.08 17.27 -2.47
C GLN A 105 -8.47 17.47 -1.08
N TYR A 106 -7.51 16.61 -0.70
CA TYR A 106 -6.86 16.58 0.62
C TYR A 106 -5.33 16.65 0.48
N PRO A 107 -4.78 17.79 0.02
CA PRO A 107 -3.36 17.91 -0.34
C PRO A 107 -2.38 17.73 0.84
N ASN A 108 -2.88 17.80 2.07
CA ASN A 108 -2.09 17.59 3.29
C ASN A 108 -2.38 16.26 4.00
N SER A 109 -2.99 15.29 3.30
CA SER A 109 -3.21 13.94 3.85
C SER A 109 -2.01 13.05 3.56
N ALA A 110 -1.34 12.57 4.61
CA ALA A 110 -0.31 11.54 4.51
C ALA A 110 -0.91 10.20 4.07
N SER A 111 -2.12 9.87 4.56
CA SER A 111 -2.78 8.60 4.29
C SER A 111 -3.15 8.42 2.81
N PHE A 112 -3.78 9.41 2.16
CA PHE A 112 -4.07 9.33 0.74
C PHE A 112 -2.81 9.23 -0.12
N ARG A 113 -1.75 9.99 0.23
CA ARG A 113 -0.48 9.90 -0.47
C ARG A 113 0.18 8.54 -0.33
N PHE A 114 0.16 7.97 0.87
CA PHE A 114 0.76 6.66 1.12
C PHE A 114 0.03 5.55 0.32
N TRP A 115 -1.29 5.49 0.44
CA TRP A 115 -2.06 4.45 -0.27
C TRP A 115 -2.12 4.68 -1.79
N TYR A 116 -1.95 5.93 -2.26
CA TYR A 116 -1.65 6.21 -3.66
C TYR A 116 -0.33 5.55 -4.08
N LEU A 117 0.74 5.74 -3.33
CA LEU A 117 2.05 5.15 -3.63
C LEU A 117 2.03 3.62 -3.58
N VAL A 118 1.29 3.02 -2.65
CA VAL A 118 1.12 1.56 -2.57
C VAL A 118 0.48 1.02 -3.87
N ASN A 119 -0.60 1.66 -4.34
CA ASN A 119 -1.27 1.27 -5.58
C ASN A 119 -0.43 1.60 -6.83
N LEU A 120 0.23 2.76 -6.87
CA LEU A 120 1.11 3.18 -7.96
C LEU A 120 2.31 2.25 -8.13
N GLY A 121 2.97 1.86 -7.03
CA GLY A 121 4.09 0.93 -7.05
C GLY A 121 3.66 -0.45 -7.55
N SER A 122 2.53 -0.97 -7.04
CA SER A 122 1.96 -2.24 -7.49
C SER A 122 1.51 -2.19 -8.96
N TRP A 123 0.91 -1.07 -9.39
CA TRP A 123 0.61 -0.81 -10.79
C TRP A 123 1.86 -0.88 -11.66
N ALA A 124 2.95 -0.23 -11.25
CA ALA A 124 4.20 -0.22 -11.99
C ALA A 124 4.84 -1.62 -12.12
N GLU A 125 4.73 -2.45 -11.08
CA GLU A 125 5.19 -3.84 -11.13
C GLU A 125 4.44 -4.67 -12.16
N GLU A 126 3.11 -4.52 -12.28
CA GLU A 126 2.29 -5.29 -13.22
C GLU A 126 2.33 -4.73 -14.67
N TYR A 127 2.54 -3.42 -14.85
CA TYR A 127 2.62 -2.80 -16.18
C TYR A 127 4.04 -2.81 -16.76
N GLY A 128 5.04 -2.97 -15.91
CA GLY A 128 6.45 -3.06 -16.27
C GLY A 128 7.17 -1.72 -16.41
N ILE A 129 8.49 -1.81 -16.55
CA ILE A 129 9.41 -0.67 -16.46
C ILE A 129 9.16 0.42 -17.51
N ILE A 130 8.74 0.05 -18.72
CA ILE A 130 8.50 1.02 -19.80
C ILE A 130 7.28 1.87 -19.50
N ALA A 131 6.18 1.24 -19.02
CA ALA A 131 4.98 1.96 -18.63
C ALA A 131 5.25 2.84 -17.40
N ALA A 132 5.94 2.32 -16.41
CA ALA A 132 6.35 3.07 -15.22
C ALA A 132 7.21 4.30 -15.57
N ALA A 133 8.14 4.17 -16.52
CA ALA A 133 8.97 5.29 -16.97
C ALA A 133 8.14 6.37 -17.69
N ARG A 134 7.20 5.98 -18.56
CA ARG A 134 6.30 6.93 -19.25
C ARG A 134 5.41 7.72 -18.30
N GLU A 135 4.94 7.10 -17.24
CA GLU A 135 4.13 7.73 -16.18
C GLU A 135 4.99 8.53 -15.17
N GLY A 136 6.31 8.50 -15.27
CA GLY A 136 7.20 9.18 -14.31
C GLY A 136 7.09 8.63 -12.88
N VAL A 137 6.82 7.33 -12.73
CA VAL A 137 6.53 6.69 -11.43
C VAL A 137 7.62 6.96 -10.41
N SER A 138 8.90 6.88 -10.79
CA SER A 138 10.02 7.10 -9.86
C SER A 138 9.98 8.50 -9.23
N ASP A 139 9.72 9.54 -10.02
CA ASP A 139 9.63 10.92 -9.53
C ASP A 139 8.35 11.16 -8.71
N LEU A 140 7.23 10.57 -9.10
CA LEU A 140 5.99 10.60 -8.30
C LEU A 140 6.20 9.91 -6.95
N MET A 141 6.79 8.72 -6.94
CA MET A 141 7.13 8.00 -5.70
C MET A 141 8.01 8.87 -4.78
N ARG A 142 9.09 9.43 -5.32
CA ARG A 142 10.01 10.30 -4.58
C ARG A 142 9.32 11.56 -4.05
N LYS A 143 8.53 12.24 -4.88
CA LYS A 143 7.79 13.47 -4.51
C LYS A 143 6.82 13.21 -3.36
N HIS A 144 5.96 12.21 -3.52
CA HIS A 144 4.93 11.94 -2.53
C HIS A 144 5.50 11.34 -1.25
N SER A 145 6.54 10.48 -1.32
CA SER A 145 7.23 9.98 -0.11
C SER A 145 7.82 11.11 0.73
N LYS A 146 8.51 12.07 0.10
CA LYS A 146 9.01 13.26 0.81
C LYS A 146 7.90 14.09 1.43
N LYS A 147 6.76 14.21 0.75
CA LYS A 147 5.61 14.95 1.30
C LYS A 147 4.98 14.18 2.48
N ILE A 148 4.88 12.85 2.43
CA ILE A 148 4.43 12.04 3.58
C ILE A 148 5.33 12.27 4.78
N ILE A 149 6.66 12.18 4.61
CA ILE A 149 7.64 12.43 5.68
C ILE A 149 7.45 13.82 6.30
N SER A 150 7.16 14.84 5.49
CA SER A 150 6.96 16.21 5.98
C SER A 150 5.63 16.41 6.70
N LEU A 151 4.61 15.61 6.40
CA LEU A 151 3.27 15.71 7.00
C LEU A 151 3.15 14.85 8.25
N ASP A 152 3.64 13.63 8.18
CA ASP A 152 3.58 12.64 9.24
C ASP A 152 4.72 11.61 9.03
N PRO A 153 5.88 11.81 9.67
CA PRO A 153 7.03 10.92 9.51
C PRO A 153 6.81 9.53 10.10
N GLU A 154 5.84 9.35 11.01
CA GLU A 154 5.56 8.08 11.69
C GLU A 154 4.45 7.29 11.00
N TYR A 155 3.71 7.89 10.06
CA TYR A 155 2.62 7.25 9.37
C TYR A 155 3.01 5.88 8.82
N GLU A 156 2.20 4.83 9.13
CA GLU A 156 2.42 3.44 8.72
C GLU A 156 3.86 2.95 9.05
N ASN A 157 4.29 3.15 10.31
CA ASN A 157 5.62 2.75 10.81
C ASN A 157 6.78 3.31 9.97
N GLY A 158 6.75 4.62 9.71
CA GLY A 158 7.76 5.27 8.89
C GLY A 158 7.60 4.98 7.39
N GLY A 159 6.36 4.75 6.95
CA GLY A 159 6.03 4.36 5.59
C GLY A 159 6.52 5.33 4.52
N GLY A 160 6.57 6.63 4.80
CA GLY A 160 7.16 7.63 3.91
C GLY A 160 8.64 7.40 3.65
N TYR A 161 9.41 7.09 4.69
CA TYR A 161 10.83 6.73 4.57
C TYR A 161 11.00 5.39 3.84
N PHE A 162 10.17 4.40 4.17
CA PHE A 162 10.19 3.11 3.49
C PHE A 162 9.98 3.26 1.97
N MET A 163 8.92 3.95 1.54
CA MET A 163 8.64 4.18 0.13
C MET A 163 9.76 4.97 -0.57
N LEU A 164 10.36 5.94 0.12
CA LEU A 164 11.50 6.69 -0.43
C LEU A 164 12.72 5.79 -0.61
N GLY A 165 13.01 4.92 0.33
CA GLY A 165 14.09 3.96 0.23
C GLY A 165 13.85 2.94 -0.88
N VAL A 166 12.63 2.39 -0.97
CA VAL A 166 12.26 1.43 -2.03
C VAL A 166 12.41 2.03 -3.42
N VAL A 167 12.01 3.28 -3.63
CA VAL A 167 12.16 3.91 -4.95
C VAL A 167 13.63 4.18 -5.29
N HIS A 168 14.48 4.51 -4.32
CA HIS A 168 15.93 4.60 -4.55
C HIS A 168 16.55 3.24 -4.92
N TYR A 169 16.06 2.14 -4.34
CA TYR A 169 16.53 0.78 -4.63
C TYR A 169 16.05 0.26 -5.99
N LYS A 170 14.73 0.42 -6.28
CA LYS A 170 14.06 -0.16 -7.47
C LYS A 170 14.28 0.61 -8.75
N SER A 171 14.44 1.94 -8.67
CA SER A 171 14.58 2.77 -9.88
C SER A 171 15.93 2.57 -10.54
N PRO A 172 15.99 2.44 -11.87
CA PRO A 172 17.26 2.37 -12.58
C PRO A 172 17.99 3.72 -12.51
N TYR A 173 19.31 3.68 -12.39
CA TYR A 173 20.12 4.88 -12.64
C TYR A 173 20.28 5.09 -14.15
N ILE A 174 19.79 6.21 -14.67
CA ILE A 174 19.91 6.59 -16.09
C ILE A 174 20.56 7.97 -16.14
N PRO A 175 21.82 8.10 -16.64
CA PRO A 175 22.50 9.37 -16.70
C PRO A 175 21.65 10.44 -17.39
N PHE A 176 21.64 11.65 -16.86
CA PHE A 176 20.90 12.83 -17.33
C PHE A 176 19.37 12.75 -17.29
N ILE A 177 18.77 11.56 -17.18
CA ILE A 177 17.30 11.37 -17.17
C ILE A 177 16.82 11.02 -15.75
N LEU A 178 17.41 10.02 -15.14
CA LEU A 178 17.06 9.55 -13.80
C LEU A 178 18.35 9.27 -13.01
N SER A 179 19.05 10.35 -12.64
CA SER A 179 20.39 10.30 -12.04
C SER A 179 20.39 10.36 -10.50
N TRP A 180 19.22 10.37 -9.87
CA TRP A 180 19.09 10.48 -8.42
C TRP A 180 18.91 9.14 -7.66
N PRO A 181 18.50 7.99 -8.26
CA PRO A 181 18.48 6.71 -7.54
C PRO A 181 19.87 6.36 -7.01
N ASP A 182 19.91 5.86 -5.77
CA ASP A 182 21.13 5.72 -5.00
C ASP A 182 20.93 4.63 -3.94
N ASN A 183 21.76 3.59 -3.96
CA ASN A 183 21.57 2.45 -3.06
C ASN A 183 21.93 2.77 -1.60
N ASP A 184 22.90 3.66 -1.35
CA ASP A 184 23.24 4.09 0.02
C ASP A 184 22.06 4.84 0.66
N LYS A 185 21.38 5.68 -0.14
CA LYS A 185 20.13 6.35 0.28
C LYS A 185 19.01 5.35 0.49
N ALA A 186 18.91 4.30 -0.34
CA ALA A 186 17.93 3.24 -0.12
C ALA A 186 18.15 2.59 1.25
N ILE A 187 19.37 2.16 1.56
CA ILE A 187 19.75 1.58 2.85
C ILE A 187 19.43 2.56 3.99
N SER A 188 19.84 3.81 3.87
CA SER A 188 19.64 4.83 4.91
C SER A 188 18.14 5.07 5.19
N TYR A 189 17.32 5.25 4.16
CA TYR A 189 15.88 5.53 4.34
C TYR A 189 15.11 4.31 4.85
N ILE A 190 15.41 3.09 4.36
CA ILE A 190 14.74 1.88 4.86
C ILE A 190 15.15 1.62 6.31
N SER A 191 16.42 1.77 6.64
CA SER A 191 16.90 1.66 8.05
C SER A 191 16.21 2.69 8.94
N LYS A 192 16.02 3.93 8.44
CA LYS A 192 15.28 4.96 9.18
C LYS A 192 13.84 4.56 9.42
N SER A 193 13.14 3.99 8.42
CA SER A 193 11.76 3.51 8.60
C SER A 193 11.66 2.43 9.68
N ILE A 194 12.60 1.48 9.69
CA ILE A 194 12.67 0.41 10.70
C ILE A 194 12.86 0.98 12.12
N SER A 195 13.55 2.11 12.26
CA SER A 195 13.81 2.72 13.57
C SER A 195 12.64 3.55 14.13
N ILE A 196 11.58 3.80 13.36
CA ILE A 196 10.47 4.70 13.75
C ILE A 196 9.36 3.95 14.48
N GLY A 197 9.06 2.73 14.07
CA GLY A 197 7.98 1.95 14.66
C GLY A 197 8.34 0.49 14.82
N GLU A 198 7.33 -0.36 14.94
CA GLU A 198 7.55 -1.80 14.90
C GLU A 198 7.93 -2.22 13.47
N PRO A 199 9.11 -2.85 13.27
CA PRO A 199 9.56 -3.25 11.95
C PRO A 199 8.60 -4.26 11.32
N ILE A 200 8.12 -3.97 10.12
CA ILE A 200 7.32 -4.91 9.36
C ILE A 200 8.19 -5.75 8.41
N PRO A 201 7.80 -7.00 8.11
CA PRO A 201 8.66 -7.95 7.38
C PRO A 201 9.17 -7.43 6.03
N ASN A 202 8.33 -6.71 5.27
CA ASN A 202 8.74 -6.16 3.98
C ASN A 202 9.84 -5.08 4.09
N GLN A 203 9.89 -4.30 5.17
CA GLN A 203 11.01 -3.36 5.40
C GLN A 203 12.33 -4.13 5.53
N LYS A 204 12.35 -5.23 6.30
CA LYS A 204 13.54 -6.07 6.46
C LYS A 204 13.98 -6.74 5.15
N VAL A 205 13.00 -7.24 4.36
CA VAL A 205 13.28 -7.87 3.07
C VAL A 205 13.88 -6.85 2.08
N TYR A 206 13.33 -5.64 1.99
CA TYR A 206 13.89 -4.61 1.10
C TYR A 206 15.26 -4.10 1.59
N LEU A 207 15.44 -3.95 2.91
CA LEU A 207 16.75 -3.58 3.46
C LEU A 207 17.79 -4.66 3.12
N ALA A 208 17.45 -5.93 3.28
CA ALA A 208 18.35 -7.04 2.95
C ALA A 208 18.75 -7.03 1.47
N GLN A 209 17.82 -6.79 0.56
CA GLN A 209 18.13 -6.69 -0.87
C GLN A 209 19.07 -5.51 -1.17
N ALA A 210 18.84 -4.35 -0.54
CA ALA A 210 19.70 -3.17 -0.71
C ALA A 210 21.11 -3.40 -0.13
N LEU A 211 21.21 -4.05 1.04
CA LEU A 211 22.49 -4.43 1.67
C LEU A 211 23.25 -5.46 0.82
N TYR A 212 22.55 -6.45 0.28
CA TYR A 212 23.19 -7.45 -0.59
C TYR A 212 23.78 -6.80 -1.84
N LYS A 213 23.04 -5.88 -2.45
CA LYS A 213 23.51 -5.08 -3.61
C LYS A 213 24.73 -4.22 -3.28
N ASP A 214 24.87 -3.80 -2.01
CA ASP A 214 26.00 -3.03 -1.48
C ASP A 214 27.20 -3.91 -1.09
N GLY A 215 27.10 -5.22 -1.24
CA GLY A 215 28.14 -6.18 -0.82
C GLY A 215 28.11 -6.59 0.65
N ARG A 216 27.18 -6.06 1.45
CA ARG A 216 26.99 -6.37 2.88
C ARG A 216 26.19 -7.67 3.07
N LYS A 217 26.73 -8.74 2.51
CA LYS A 217 26.04 -10.04 2.38
C LYS A 217 25.64 -10.65 3.72
N VAL A 218 26.53 -10.61 4.73
CA VAL A 218 26.25 -11.19 6.05
C VAL A 218 25.05 -10.53 6.73
N GLU A 219 24.96 -9.21 6.65
CA GLU A 219 23.83 -8.46 7.22
C GLU A 219 22.53 -8.74 6.46
N ALA A 220 22.61 -8.82 5.13
CA ALA A 220 21.47 -9.15 4.29
C ALA A 220 20.90 -10.54 4.63
N ILE A 221 21.76 -11.56 4.70
CA ILE A 221 21.39 -12.94 5.03
C ILE A 221 20.71 -12.98 6.41
N LYS A 222 21.30 -12.34 7.42
CA LYS A 222 20.72 -12.30 8.77
C LYS A 222 19.31 -11.76 8.79
N LEU A 223 19.04 -10.65 8.09
CA LEU A 223 17.68 -10.07 8.00
C LEU A 223 16.70 -11.01 7.30
N LEU A 224 17.15 -11.68 6.24
CA LEU A 224 16.30 -12.64 5.53
C LEU A 224 16.00 -13.89 6.39
N GLU A 225 16.96 -14.38 7.16
CA GLU A 225 16.76 -15.49 8.11
C GLU A 225 15.75 -15.12 9.19
N GLU A 226 15.82 -13.90 9.73
CA GLU A 226 14.82 -13.41 10.69
C GLU A 226 13.41 -13.45 10.10
N VAL A 227 13.22 -12.98 8.85
CA VAL A 227 11.91 -13.01 8.20
C VAL A 227 11.50 -14.42 7.79
N ALA A 228 12.42 -15.24 7.27
CA ALA A 228 12.13 -16.61 6.82
C ALA A 228 11.65 -17.53 7.95
N ASN A 229 12.11 -17.27 9.19
CA ASN A 229 11.82 -18.07 10.38
C ASN A 229 10.75 -17.46 11.29
N MET A 230 10.21 -16.28 10.98
CA MET A 230 9.16 -15.64 11.78
C MET A 230 7.82 -16.40 11.74
N GLN A 231 7.03 -16.23 12.77
CA GLN A 231 5.63 -16.64 12.76
C GLN A 231 4.80 -15.49 12.17
N PRO A 232 3.89 -15.76 11.21
CA PRO A 232 2.99 -14.74 10.68
C PRO A 232 2.10 -14.14 11.76
N SER A 233 1.92 -12.83 11.74
CA SER A 233 1.02 -12.13 12.65
C SER A 233 -0.45 -12.49 12.35
N ILE A 234 -1.31 -12.35 13.36
CA ILE A 234 -2.75 -12.62 13.19
C ILE A 234 -3.36 -11.57 12.26
N ASN A 235 -2.95 -10.31 12.39
CA ASN A 235 -3.57 -9.18 11.72
C ASN A 235 -3.15 -9.01 10.25
N ASP A 236 -1.98 -9.54 9.88
CA ASP A 236 -1.40 -9.39 8.54
C ASP A 236 -0.79 -10.67 7.99
N LYS A 237 -1.37 -11.81 8.36
CA LYS A 237 -0.82 -13.15 8.06
C LYS A 237 -0.57 -13.38 6.56
N VAL A 238 -1.40 -12.85 5.68
CA VAL A 238 -1.28 -13.04 4.22
C VAL A 238 -0.05 -12.30 3.69
N ARG A 239 0.16 -11.06 4.13
CA ARG A 239 1.36 -10.28 3.83
C ARG A 239 2.62 -10.95 4.39
N ASP A 240 2.56 -11.37 5.65
CA ASP A 240 3.70 -11.96 6.32
C ASP A 240 4.11 -13.28 5.65
N TRP A 241 3.15 -14.12 5.25
CA TRP A 241 3.42 -15.32 4.45
C TRP A 241 4.06 -15.01 3.09
N GLU A 242 3.66 -13.92 2.45
CA GLU A 242 4.32 -13.45 1.22
C GLU A 242 5.80 -13.13 1.48
N GLN A 243 6.07 -12.33 2.53
CA GLN A 243 7.42 -11.93 2.85
C GLN A 243 8.31 -13.09 3.31
N ILE A 244 7.76 -14.05 4.06
CA ILE A 244 8.45 -15.31 4.40
C ILE A 244 8.83 -16.07 3.12
N GLY A 245 7.92 -16.15 2.15
CA GLY A 245 8.21 -16.79 0.86
C GLY A 245 9.31 -16.09 0.08
N ILE A 246 9.26 -14.76 0.00
CA ILE A 246 10.28 -13.93 -0.65
C ILE A 246 11.64 -14.09 0.05
N ALA A 247 11.67 -14.04 1.37
CA ALA A 247 12.91 -14.18 2.14
C ALA A 247 13.58 -15.54 1.90
N LYS A 248 12.80 -16.63 1.88
CA LYS A 248 13.31 -17.99 1.57
C LYS A 248 13.86 -18.10 0.15
N GLN A 249 13.19 -17.48 -0.82
CA GLN A 249 13.67 -17.45 -2.20
C GLN A 249 15.00 -16.69 -2.31
N LEU A 250 15.06 -15.48 -1.72
CA LEU A 250 16.26 -14.66 -1.73
C LEU A 250 17.45 -15.35 -1.01
N LEU A 251 17.21 -16.07 0.07
CA LEU A 251 18.24 -16.86 0.74
C LEU A 251 18.81 -17.95 -0.18
N ALA A 252 17.98 -18.60 -0.98
CA ALA A 252 18.42 -19.56 -1.97
C ALA A 252 19.20 -18.90 -3.14
N ASP A 253 18.77 -17.71 -3.56
CA ASP A 253 19.42 -16.98 -4.67
C ASP A 253 20.77 -16.34 -4.25
N PHE A 254 20.97 -16.10 -2.94
CA PHE A 254 22.17 -15.44 -2.39
C PHE A 254 23.28 -16.42 -1.98
N GLN A 255 23.00 -17.72 -2.00
CA GLN A 255 23.97 -18.80 -1.79
C GLN A 255 24.72 -19.13 -3.08
#